data_5c0a71fb5b912151900c9842d1b623bc
#
_entry.id   5c0a71fb5b912151900c9842d1b623bc
#
_cell.length_a   1.000
_cell.length_b   1.000
_cell.length_c   1.000
_cell.angle_alpha   90.00
_cell.angle_beta   90.00
_cell.angle_gamma   90.00
#
_symmetry.space_group_name_H-M   'P 1'
#
loop_
_entity.id
_entity.type
_entity.pdbx_description
1 polymer ?
#
loop_
_entity_poly.entity_id
_entity_poly.type
_entity_poly.pdbx_seq_one_letter_code
_entity_poly.pdbx_strand_id
1 'polypeptide(L)'
;WPLINTYGEEERSARLVNTIIRKVLHGESPDLSEGNQYYDFVHVSDVARALILIAEKGVDGTNYTIGSGDAKPLKEFLKIVGQVANNLHGGEPIELGFGKITSNVISLPITTFDITKLHKDTGFEPLIPFREGIERTARWIKEDEGM
;
A
#
# COMPACT_ATOMS: atom_id res chain seq x y z
N TRP A 1 -11.00 -14.86 -1.20
CA TRP A 1 -9.97 -14.26 -2.05
C TRP A 1 -8.95 -13.53 -1.17
N PRO A 2 -7.70 -14.00 -1.13
CA PRO A 2 -6.69 -13.26 -0.40
C PRO A 2 -6.48 -11.88 -1.04
N LEU A 3 -6.79 -10.86 -0.26
CA LEU A 3 -6.61 -9.47 -0.65
C LEU A 3 -5.36 -8.96 0.03
N ILE A 4 -4.38 -8.58 -0.76
CA ILE A 4 -3.17 -7.93 -0.29
C ILE A 4 -3.55 -6.51 0.19
N ASN A 5 -2.67 -5.82 0.87
CA ASN A 5 -2.99 -4.55 1.49
C ASN A 5 -3.46 -3.50 0.48
N THR A 6 -4.72 -3.13 0.58
CA THR A 6 -5.34 -2.11 -0.26
C THR A 6 -5.16 -0.74 0.37
N TYR A 7 -4.86 0.25 -0.45
CA TYR A 7 -4.77 1.64 -0.03
C TYR A 7 -5.41 2.55 -1.09
N GLY A 8 -5.63 3.79 -0.77
CA GLY A 8 -6.17 4.77 -1.72
C GLY A 8 -6.82 5.96 -1.03
N GLU A 9 -7.40 6.81 -1.84
CA GLU A 9 -8.17 7.97 -1.40
C GLU A 9 -9.42 7.52 -0.63
N GLU A 10 -9.96 8.39 0.19
CA GLU A 10 -11.16 8.20 1.02
C GLU A 10 -11.03 7.18 2.15
N GLU A 11 -9.85 6.60 2.36
CA GLU A 11 -9.60 5.73 3.51
C GLU A 11 -9.40 6.56 4.78
N ARG A 12 -10.35 6.50 5.69
CA ARG A 12 -10.34 7.30 6.94
C ARG A 12 -9.89 6.50 8.17
N SER A 13 -9.68 5.21 8.01
CA SER A 13 -9.24 4.38 9.13
C SER A 13 -7.78 4.62 9.50
N ALA A 14 -7.39 4.10 10.66
CA ALA A 14 -6.01 4.19 11.17
C ALA A 14 -5.10 3.10 10.57
N ARG A 15 -5.21 2.82 9.28
CA ARG A 15 -4.31 1.91 8.60
C ARG A 15 -2.92 2.51 8.49
N LEU A 16 -1.91 1.64 8.35
CA LEU A 16 -0.50 2.01 8.43
C LEU A 16 -0.12 3.15 7.48
N VAL A 17 -0.45 3.04 6.20
CA VAL A 17 -0.14 4.07 5.18
C VAL A 17 -0.74 5.41 5.58
N ASN A 18 -2.03 5.44 5.90
CA ASN A 18 -2.73 6.66 6.27
C ASN A 18 -2.19 7.27 7.55
N THR A 19 -1.88 6.44 8.54
CA THR A 19 -1.32 6.89 9.81
C THR A 19 0.03 7.57 9.59
N ILE A 20 0.90 6.99 8.77
CA ILE A 20 2.21 7.57 8.46
C ILE A 20 2.05 8.91 7.76
N ILE A 21 1.19 8.97 6.74
CA ILE A 21 0.96 10.20 5.98
C ILE A 21 0.46 11.31 6.91
N ARG A 22 -0.55 11.04 7.73
CA ARG A 22 -1.10 12.02 8.67
C ARG A 22 -0.05 12.53 9.65
N LYS A 23 0.72 11.63 10.26
CA LYS A 23 1.76 12.02 11.21
C LYS A 23 2.80 12.92 10.57
N VAL A 24 3.32 12.53 9.41
CA VAL A 24 4.32 13.34 8.71
C VAL A 24 3.75 14.71 8.32
N LEU A 25 2.52 14.77 7.82
CA LEU A 25 1.87 16.05 7.48
C LEU A 25 1.68 16.96 8.71
N HIS A 26 1.53 16.38 9.90
CA HIS A 26 1.45 17.12 11.16
C HIS A 26 2.81 17.39 11.80
N GLY A 27 3.92 17.03 11.14
CA GLY A 27 5.27 17.23 11.67
C GLY A 27 5.68 16.22 12.72
N GLU A 28 5.01 15.06 12.78
CA GLU A 28 5.28 14.02 13.75
C GLU A 28 6.01 12.84 13.11
N SER A 29 7.01 12.30 13.81
CA SER A 29 7.71 11.09 13.41
C SER A 29 6.89 9.86 13.82
N PRO A 30 6.47 8.99 12.89
CA PRO A 30 5.81 7.75 13.26
C PRO A 30 6.82 6.73 13.78
N ASP A 31 6.48 6.04 14.86
CA ASP A 31 7.25 4.92 15.36
C ASP A 31 6.85 3.65 14.60
N LEU A 32 7.83 2.96 14.04
CA LEU A 32 7.63 1.81 13.17
C LEU A 32 8.48 0.62 13.60
N SER A 33 8.10 -0.58 13.19
CA SER A 33 8.96 -1.75 13.26
C SER A 33 10.08 -1.64 12.23
N GLU A 34 10.98 -2.62 12.20
CA GLU A 34 12.07 -2.63 11.21
C GLU A 34 11.57 -2.76 9.77
N GLY A 35 10.39 -3.37 9.58
CA GLY A 35 9.77 -3.49 8.27
C GLY A 35 10.46 -4.46 7.32
N ASN A 36 11.07 -5.52 7.86
CA ASN A 36 11.79 -6.51 7.05
C ASN A 36 10.88 -7.56 6.40
N GLN A 37 9.65 -7.71 6.90
CA GLN A 37 8.67 -8.65 6.34
C GLN A 37 8.25 -8.23 4.95
N TYR A 38 7.97 -9.21 4.09
CA TYR A 38 7.44 -8.94 2.76
C TYR A 38 6.01 -8.44 2.82
N TYR A 39 5.71 -7.48 1.97
CA TYR A 39 4.40 -6.88 1.80
C TYR A 39 4.11 -6.61 0.34
N ASP A 40 2.86 -6.41 0.03
CA ASP A 40 2.44 -5.84 -1.24
C ASP A 40 1.30 -4.88 -0.98
N PHE A 41 1.28 -3.78 -1.71
CA PHE A 41 0.21 -2.79 -1.64
C PHE A 41 -0.39 -2.61 -3.03
N VAL A 42 -1.71 -2.56 -3.09
CA VAL A 42 -2.43 -2.36 -4.34
C VAL A 42 -3.42 -1.21 -4.19
N HIS A 43 -3.44 -0.30 -5.15
CA HIS A 43 -4.38 0.82 -5.13
C HIS A 43 -5.82 0.32 -5.26
N VAL A 44 -6.74 0.96 -4.56
CA VAL A 44 -8.15 0.54 -4.51
C VAL A 44 -8.80 0.46 -5.90
N SER A 45 -8.43 1.34 -6.83
CA SER A 45 -8.95 1.30 -8.20
C SER A 45 -8.48 0.06 -8.96
N ASP A 46 -7.25 -0.40 -8.71
CA ASP A 46 -6.74 -1.63 -9.30
C ASP A 46 -7.44 -2.86 -8.71
N VAL A 47 -7.77 -2.85 -7.42
CA VAL A 47 -8.57 -3.91 -6.80
C VAL A 47 -9.94 -3.99 -7.47
N ALA A 48 -10.61 -2.86 -7.66
CA ALA A 48 -11.92 -2.82 -8.31
C ALA A 48 -11.86 -3.40 -9.73
N ARG A 49 -10.84 -3.04 -10.51
CA ARG A 49 -10.64 -3.59 -11.86
C ARG A 49 -10.37 -5.09 -11.83
N ALA A 50 -9.55 -5.56 -10.88
CA ALA A 50 -9.28 -6.99 -10.72
C ALA A 50 -10.56 -7.76 -10.44
N LEU A 51 -11.42 -7.26 -9.55
CA LEU A 51 -12.69 -7.90 -9.22
C LEU A 51 -13.63 -7.99 -10.44
N ILE A 52 -13.70 -6.93 -11.24
CA ILE A 52 -14.49 -6.91 -12.47
C ILE A 52 -13.95 -7.95 -13.47
N LEU A 53 -12.64 -8.00 -13.65
CA LEU A 53 -12.01 -8.95 -14.57
C LEU A 53 -12.20 -10.40 -14.11
N ILE A 54 -12.13 -10.67 -12.81
CA ILE A 54 -12.41 -12.00 -12.25
C ILE A 54 -13.85 -12.39 -12.54
N ALA A 55 -14.80 -11.47 -12.36
CA ALA A 55 -16.21 -11.72 -12.65
C ALA A 55 -16.44 -12.04 -14.13
N GLU A 56 -15.73 -11.40 -15.03
CA GLU A 56 -15.90 -11.57 -16.48
C GLU A 56 -15.10 -12.76 -17.05
N LYS A 57 -13.89 -12.98 -16.56
CA LYS A 57 -12.89 -13.91 -17.18
C LYS A 57 -12.30 -14.92 -16.22
N GLY A 58 -12.63 -14.86 -14.94
CA GLY A 58 -12.11 -15.80 -13.95
C GLY A 58 -12.59 -17.23 -14.21
N VAL A 59 -11.79 -18.19 -13.75
CA VAL A 59 -12.11 -19.61 -13.85
C VAL A 59 -12.83 -20.05 -12.58
N ASP A 60 -14.00 -20.66 -12.72
CA ASP A 60 -14.78 -21.13 -11.59
C ASP A 60 -13.98 -22.05 -10.66
N GLY A 61 -14.15 -21.87 -9.36
CA GLY A 61 -13.46 -22.65 -8.35
C GLY A 61 -11.98 -22.29 -8.15
N THR A 62 -11.50 -21.24 -8.81
CA THR A 62 -10.13 -20.79 -8.70
C THR A 62 -10.01 -19.69 -7.65
N ASN A 63 -8.98 -19.78 -6.78
CA ASN A 63 -8.61 -18.72 -5.86
C ASN A 63 -7.58 -17.81 -6.51
N TYR A 64 -7.88 -16.52 -6.54
CA TYR A 64 -6.95 -15.50 -7.08
C TYR A 64 -6.42 -14.62 -5.96
N THR A 65 -5.11 -14.38 -5.97
CA THR A 65 -4.48 -13.35 -5.15
C THR A 65 -4.53 -12.03 -5.91
N ILE A 66 -5.13 -11.00 -5.29
CA ILE A 66 -5.18 -9.66 -5.86
C ILE A 66 -4.09 -8.81 -5.22
N GLY A 67 -3.17 -8.33 -6.02
CA GLY A 67 -2.04 -7.53 -5.57
C GLY A 67 -1.40 -6.76 -6.72
N SER A 68 -0.30 -6.09 -6.44
CA SER A 68 0.43 -5.34 -7.47
C SER A 68 1.42 -6.18 -8.26
N GLY A 69 1.80 -7.35 -7.74
CA GLY A 69 2.86 -8.17 -8.32
C GLY A 69 4.27 -7.65 -8.06
N ASP A 70 4.43 -6.68 -7.17
CA ASP A 70 5.71 -6.06 -6.82
C ASP A 70 5.96 -6.12 -5.32
N ALA A 71 5.87 -7.33 -4.76
CA ALA A 71 6.12 -7.56 -3.34
C ALA A 71 7.58 -7.31 -2.98
N LYS A 72 7.79 -6.63 -1.86
CA LYS A 72 9.12 -6.31 -1.33
C LYS A 72 9.04 -6.06 0.18
N PRO A 73 10.19 -5.90 0.88
CA PRO A 73 10.16 -5.59 2.30
C PRO A 73 9.32 -4.34 2.59
N LEU A 74 8.51 -4.40 3.64
CA LEU A 74 7.59 -3.32 4.01
C LEU A 74 8.29 -1.96 4.10
N LYS A 75 9.50 -1.92 4.66
CA LYS A 75 10.25 -0.67 4.81
C LYS A 75 10.49 0.05 3.49
N GLU A 76 10.63 -0.66 2.38
CA GLU A 76 10.84 -0.04 1.07
C GLU A 76 9.61 0.71 0.59
N PHE A 77 8.41 0.16 0.86
CA PHE A 77 7.16 0.87 0.63
C PHE A 77 7.04 2.09 1.52
N LEU A 78 7.31 1.92 2.82
CA LEU A 78 7.15 3.00 3.80
C LEU A 78 8.12 4.15 3.58
N LYS A 79 9.31 3.90 3.06
CA LYS A 79 10.24 4.96 2.64
C LYS A 79 9.63 5.83 1.54
N ILE A 80 8.95 5.24 0.58
CA ILE A 80 8.25 5.98 -0.48
C ILE A 80 7.12 6.82 0.12
N VAL A 81 6.34 6.25 1.02
CA VAL A 81 5.27 6.97 1.73
C VAL A 81 5.84 8.18 2.47
N GLY A 82 6.93 8.00 3.19
CA GLY A 82 7.60 9.07 3.90
C GLY A 82 8.12 10.17 2.99
N GLN A 83 8.73 9.82 1.86
CA GLN A 83 9.22 10.79 0.87
C GLN A 83 8.08 11.63 0.30
N VAL A 84 6.99 11.00 -0.09
CA VAL A 84 5.83 11.70 -0.66
C VAL A 84 5.19 12.62 0.38
N ALA A 85 4.97 12.13 1.60
CA ALA A 85 4.38 12.93 2.67
C ALA A 85 5.27 14.12 3.06
N ASN A 86 6.59 13.93 3.12
CA ASN A 86 7.54 15.01 3.39
C ASN A 86 7.52 16.09 2.28
N ASN A 87 7.42 15.69 1.03
CA ASN A 87 7.31 16.64 -0.08
C ASN A 87 6.07 17.52 0.07
N LEU A 88 4.96 16.95 0.50
CA LEU A 88 3.72 17.71 0.75
C LEU A 88 3.76 18.52 2.03
N HIS A 89 4.47 18.05 3.04
CA HIS A 89 4.64 18.78 4.30
C HIS A 89 5.41 20.09 4.08
N GLY A 90 6.47 20.05 3.28
CA GLY A 90 7.23 21.23 2.86
C GLY A 90 8.11 21.90 3.93
N GLY A 91 8.10 21.38 5.15
CA GLY A 91 8.95 21.86 6.24
C GLY A 91 10.23 21.04 6.37
N GLU A 92 10.81 21.03 7.59
CA GLU A 92 11.93 20.16 7.90
C GLU A 92 11.53 18.69 7.65
N PRO A 93 12.38 17.89 7.00
CA PRO A 93 12.07 16.49 6.76
C PRO A 93 11.84 15.71 8.05
N ILE A 94 10.73 14.99 8.09
CA ILE A 94 10.40 14.13 9.23
C ILE A 94 10.92 12.73 8.95
N GLU A 95 11.79 12.23 9.83
CA GLU A 95 12.32 10.89 9.72
C GLU A 95 11.31 9.86 10.22
N LEU A 96 11.23 8.73 9.51
CA LEU A 96 10.44 7.60 9.97
C LEU A 96 11.21 6.82 11.02
N GLY A 97 10.53 6.50 12.14
CA GLY A 97 11.15 5.81 13.27
C GLY A 97 11.23 4.29 13.11
N PHE A 98 11.91 3.81 12.08
CA PHE A 98 12.12 2.37 11.88
C PHE A 98 12.85 1.72 13.06
N GLY A 99 12.37 0.54 13.48
CA GLY A 99 12.98 -0.23 14.56
C GLY A 99 12.64 0.25 15.97
N LYS A 100 11.80 1.27 16.11
CA LYS A 100 11.38 1.78 17.43
C LYS A 100 10.31 0.93 18.10
N ILE A 101 9.59 0.11 17.31
CA ILE A 101 8.56 -0.80 17.80
C ILE A 101 8.99 -2.22 17.46
N THR A 102 8.82 -3.13 18.44
CA THR A 102 9.01 -4.56 18.19
C THR A 102 7.75 -5.12 17.53
N SER A 103 7.91 -5.85 16.43
CA SER A 103 6.81 -6.53 15.75
C SER A 103 6.96 -8.04 15.88
N ASN A 104 5.88 -8.69 16.29
CA ASN A 104 5.76 -10.15 16.31
C ASN A 104 5.07 -10.71 15.07
N VAL A 105 4.99 -9.91 14.01
CA VAL A 105 4.35 -10.33 12.77
C VAL A 105 5.19 -11.40 12.07
N ILE A 106 4.55 -12.51 11.75
CA ILE A 106 5.17 -13.58 10.97
C ILE A 106 5.33 -13.08 9.54
N SER A 107 6.56 -13.14 9.02
CA SER A 107 6.82 -12.81 7.63
C SER A 107 6.25 -13.91 6.72
N LEU A 108 5.38 -13.52 5.80
CA LEU A 108 4.88 -14.44 4.78
C LEU A 108 5.93 -14.60 3.68
N PRO A 109 6.04 -15.80 3.07
CA PRO A 109 6.94 -15.97 1.93
C PRO A 109 6.51 -15.09 0.75
N ILE A 110 7.48 -14.64 -0.04
CA ILE A 110 7.21 -13.77 -1.19
C ILE A 110 6.23 -14.39 -2.18
N THR A 111 6.21 -15.72 -2.28
CA THR A 111 5.28 -16.45 -3.16
C THR A 111 3.80 -16.25 -2.78
N THR A 112 3.51 -15.86 -1.54
CA THR A 112 2.15 -15.54 -1.10
C THR A 112 1.54 -14.39 -1.93
N PHE A 113 2.38 -13.50 -2.45
CA PHE A 113 1.98 -12.30 -3.18
C PHE A 113 1.99 -12.47 -4.70
N ASP A 114 2.07 -13.71 -5.18
CA ASP A 114 2.13 -14.01 -6.60
C ASP A 114 0.76 -13.81 -7.28
N ILE A 115 0.71 -12.95 -8.28
CA ILE A 115 -0.51 -12.65 -9.06
C ILE A 115 -0.48 -13.27 -10.47
N THR A 116 0.45 -14.17 -10.74
CA THR A 116 0.64 -14.76 -12.08
C THR A 116 -0.64 -15.42 -12.59
N LYS A 117 -1.36 -16.15 -11.74
CA LYS A 117 -2.61 -16.80 -12.11
C LYS A 117 -3.70 -15.78 -12.49
N LEU A 118 -3.82 -14.71 -11.71
CA LEU A 118 -4.75 -13.63 -11.99
C LEU A 118 -4.44 -12.99 -13.35
N HIS A 119 -3.18 -12.67 -13.59
CA HIS A 119 -2.73 -12.11 -14.87
C HIS A 119 -3.03 -13.07 -16.04
N LYS A 120 -2.67 -14.34 -15.88
CA LYS A 120 -2.85 -15.35 -16.94
C LYS A 120 -4.32 -15.55 -17.31
N ASP A 121 -5.21 -15.66 -16.33
CA ASP A 121 -6.61 -16.01 -16.56
C ASP A 121 -7.45 -14.80 -16.99
N THR A 122 -7.11 -13.60 -16.49
CA THR A 122 -7.93 -12.40 -16.67
C THR A 122 -7.28 -11.28 -17.46
N GLY A 123 -5.97 -11.34 -17.67
CA GLY A 123 -5.20 -10.24 -18.27
C GLY A 123 -4.97 -9.06 -17.33
N PHE A 124 -5.28 -9.21 -16.04
CA PHE A 124 -5.12 -8.13 -15.08
C PHE A 124 -3.65 -7.68 -14.98
N GLU A 125 -3.45 -6.37 -15.05
CA GLU A 125 -2.20 -5.70 -14.73
C GLU A 125 -2.51 -4.46 -13.89
N PRO A 126 -1.74 -4.18 -12.82
CA PRO A 126 -1.92 -2.95 -12.07
C PRO A 126 -1.57 -1.75 -12.94
N LEU A 127 -2.38 -0.69 -12.87
CA LEU A 127 -2.18 0.54 -13.64
C LEU A 127 -1.63 1.68 -12.79
N ILE A 128 -1.78 1.62 -11.47
CA ILE A 128 -1.38 2.70 -10.58
C ILE A 128 -0.06 2.31 -9.90
N PRO A 129 1.09 2.90 -10.32
CA PRO A 129 2.35 2.70 -9.61
C PRO A 129 2.23 3.15 -8.16
N PHE A 130 2.94 2.50 -7.25
CA PHE A 130 2.80 2.77 -5.81
C PHE A 130 3.03 4.24 -5.48
N ARG A 131 4.09 4.85 -5.99
CA ARG A 131 4.39 6.27 -5.75
C ARG A 131 3.26 7.19 -6.18
N GLU A 132 2.72 6.97 -7.38
CA GLU A 132 1.58 7.76 -7.88
C GLU A 132 0.35 7.59 -6.98
N GLY A 133 0.04 6.36 -6.61
CA GLY A 133 -1.08 6.07 -5.71
C GLY A 133 -0.92 6.72 -4.34
N ILE A 134 0.29 6.74 -3.80
CA ILE A 134 0.59 7.40 -2.53
C ILE A 134 0.49 8.92 -2.67
N GLU A 135 0.96 9.50 -3.77
CA GLU A 135 0.81 10.94 -4.03
C GLU A 135 -0.67 11.36 -4.05
N ARG A 136 -1.50 10.59 -4.73
CA ARG A 136 -2.96 10.82 -4.78
C ARG A 136 -3.58 10.70 -3.40
N THR A 137 -3.24 9.66 -2.66
CA THR A 137 -3.73 9.41 -1.30
C THR A 137 -3.32 10.54 -0.34
N ALA A 138 -2.07 10.95 -0.39
CA ALA A 138 -1.53 11.98 0.50
C ALA A 138 -2.17 13.36 0.21
N ARG A 139 -2.37 13.71 -1.05
CA ARG A 139 -3.08 14.94 -1.44
C ARG A 139 -4.51 14.92 -0.91
N TRP A 140 -5.19 13.80 -1.08
CA TRP A 140 -6.55 13.67 -0.57
C TRP A 140 -6.61 13.86 0.95
N ILE A 141 -5.70 13.22 1.69
CA ILE A 141 -5.63 13.37 3.16
C ILE A 141 -5.39 14.82 3.54
N LYS A 142 -4.47 15.49 2.87
CA LYS A 142 -4.18 16.90 3.12
C LYS A 142 -5.39 17.79 2.92
N GLU A 143 -6.13 17.58 1.84
CA GLU A 143 -7.35 18.32 1.54
C GLU A 143 -8.47 17.99 2.53
N ASP A 144 -8.69 16.71 2.84
CA ASP A 144 -9.74 16.25 3.76
C ASP A 144 -9.53 16.81 5.18
N GLU A 145 -8.29 16.97 5.61
CA GLU A 145 -7.96 17.54 6.91
C GLU A 145 -7.83 19.09 6.89
N GLY A 146 -8.03 19.73 5.76
CA GLY A 146 -7.98 21.18 5.63
C GLY A 146 -6.59 21.80 5.77
N MET A 147 -5.57 21.06 5.42
CA MET A 147 -4.18 21.51 5.48
C MET A 147 -3.70 22.16 4.18
#